data_dd50874aa6401ca6ce083bca02082367
#
_entry.id   dd50874aa6401ca6ce083bca02082367
#
_cell.length_a   1.000
_cell.length_b   1.000
_cell.length_c   1.000
_cell.angle_alpha   90.00
_cell.angle_beta   90.00
_cell.angle_gamma   90.00
#
_symmetry.space_group_name_H-M   'P 1'
#
loop_
_entity.id
_entity.type
_entity.pdbx_description
1 polymer ?
#
loop_
_entity_poly.entity_id
_entity_poly.type
_entity_poly.pdbx_seq_one_letter_code
_entity_poly.pdbx_strand_id
1 'polypeptide(L)'
;MSMSRVVQCGRQSTSLELPDIVHLKLVGEVTLEECREINQAHLEFAKEVEYFFYWIDLIELEDLPAAVRREASATVKLLPVRGTVVFNAPLRARVLAKLLLTAANLFRMGPEKNPVSFADNDEEARVLIAKWRQQIANAA
;
A
#
# COMPACT_ATOMS: atom_id res chain seq x y z
N MET A 1 -13.65 -8.33 -12.70
CA MET A 1 -12.69 -7.48 -11.99
C MET A 1 -12.57 -6.13 -12.68
N SER A 2 -12.58 -5.09 -11.94
CA SER A 2 -12.45 -3.78 -12.54
C SER A 2 -11.42 -2.93 -11.84
N MET A 3 -10.56 -2.33 -12.67
CA MET A 3 -9.65 -1.28 -12.27
C MET A 3 -10.31 0.03 -12.64
N SER A 4 -10.53 0.91 -11.67
CA SER A 4 -11.15 2.20 -12.00
C SER A 4 -10.16 3.13 -12.67
N ARG A 5 -8.87 3.04 -12.32
CA ARG A 5 -7.83 3.91 -12.88
C ARG A 5 -6.46 3.28 -12.71
N VAL A 6 -5.59 3.50 -13.68
CA VAL A 6 -4.15 3.19 -13.57
C VAL A 6 -3.40 4.50 -13.74
N VAL A 7 -2.52 4.80 -12.80
CA VAL A 7 -1.71 6.02 -12.81
C VAL A 7 -0.24 5.64 -12.90
N GLN A 8 0.44 6.20 -13.88
CA GLN A 8 1.87 6.00 -14.07
C GLN A 8 2.62 7.16 -13.42
N CYS A 9 3.55 6.84 -12.52
CA CYS A 9 4.35 7.82 -11.78
C CYS A 9 5.83 7.54 -12.04
N GLY A 10 6.35 8.08 -13.13
CA GLY A 10 7.69 7.73 -13.60
C GLY A 10 7.73 6.25 -13.96
N ARG A 11 8.60 5.49 -13.34
CA ARG A 11 8.67 4.03 -13.53
C ARG A 11 7.71 3.27 -12.64
N GLN A 12 7.06 3.96 -11.72
CA GLN A 12 6.14 3.35 -10.75
C GLN A 12 4.72 3.38 -11.29
N SER A 13 3.90 2.42 -10.88
CA SER A 13 2.50 2.40 -11.28
C SER A 13 1.60 2.06 -10.11
N THR A 14 0.41 2.63 -10.11
CA THR A 14 -0.59 2.36 -9.09
C THR A 14 -1.98 2.39 -9.70
N SER A 15 -2.91 1.66 -9.10
CA SER A 15 -4.28 1.58 -9.61
C SER A 15 -5.25 1.31 -8.47
N LEU A 16 -6.50 1.69 -8.69
CA LEU A 16 -7.58 1.36 -7.76
C LEU A 16 -8.43 0.25 -8.37
N GLU A 17 -8.47 -0.89 -7.68
CA GLU A 17 -9.37 -1.98 -8.02
C GLU A 17 -10.59 -1.86 -7.10
N LEU A 18 -11.75 -1.64 -7.69
CA LEU A 18 -12.98 -1.53 -6.90
C LEU A 18 -13.37 -2.89 -6.31
N PRO A 19 -13.92 -2.94 -5.12
CA PRO A 19 -14.38 -1.78 -4.35
C PRO A 19 -13.32 -1.11 -3.46
N ASP A 20 -12.18 -1.76 -3.17
CA ASP A 20 -11.35 -1.31 -2.05
C ASP A 20 -9.87 -1.73 -2.09
N ILE A 21 -9.29 -1.99 -3.25
CA ILE A 21 -7.88 -2.40 -3.30
C ILE A 21 -7.06 -1.37 -4.09
N VAL A 22 -6.00 -0.87 -3.46
CA VAL A 22 -5.02 0.00 -4.14
C VAL A 22 -3.79 -0.84 -4.43
N HIS A 23 -3.54 -1.06 -5.71
CA HIS A 23 -2.35 -1.77 -6.18
C HIS A 23 -1.22 -0.76 -6.38
N LEU A 24 -0.02 -1.15 -5.96
CA LEU A 24 1.17 -0.32 -6.15
C LEU A 24 2.31 -1.24 -6.57
N LYS A 25 2.96 -0.93 -7.69
CA LYS A 25 4.14 -1.66 -8.13
C LYS A 25 5.32 -0.71 -8.13
N LEU A 26 6.37 -1.07 -7.39
CA LEU A 26 7.61 -0.29 -7.29
C LEU A 26 8.73 -1.00 -8.02
N VAL A 27 9.49 -0.24 -8.81
CA VAL A 27 10.56 -0.75 -9.67
C VAL A 27 11.81 0.08 -9.46
N GLY A 28 12.96 -0.58 -9.23
CA GLY A 28 14.25 0.07 -9.10
C GLY A 28 14.34 0.93 -7.85
N GLU A 29 15.06 2.03 -7.97
CA GLU A 29 15.14 3.01 -6.89
C GLU A 29 14.02 4.04 -7.09
N VAL A 30 13.20 4.23 -6.07
CA VAL A 30 12.08 5.17 -6.13
C VAL A 30 12.59 6.58 -5.83
N THR A 31 12.28 7.54 -6.71
CA THR A 31 12.68 8.93 -6.49
C THR A 31 11.64 9.66 -5.62
N LEU A 32 12.06 10.77 -5.02
CA LEU A 32 11.17 11.58 -4.21
C LEU A 32 10.01 12.15 -5.05
N GLU A 33 10.30 12.54 -6.28
CA GLU A 33 9.27 13.02 -7.20
C GLU A 33 8.24 11.95 -7.51
N GLU A 34 8.71 10.72 -7.81
CA GLU A 34 7.81 9.58 -8.04
C GLU A 34 6.96 9.30 -6.81
N CYS A 35 7.57 9.35 -5.62
CA CYS A 35 6.86 9.14 -4.38
C CYS A 35 5.74 10.16 -4.18
N ARG A 36 6.00 11.42 -4.50
CA ARG A 36 4.99 12.48 -4.38
C ARG A 36 3.84 12.28 -5.35
N GLU A 37 4.12 11.82 -6.56
CA GLU A 37 3.09 11.51 -7.55
C GLU A 37 2.23 10.33 -7.08
N ILE A 38 2.87 9.29 -6.53
CA ILE A 38 2.16 8.15 -5.95
C ILE A 38 1.25 8.60 -4.81
N ASN A 39 1.78 9.41 -3.90
CA ASN A 39 1.01 9.91 -2.77
C ASN A 39 -0.21 10.70 -3.22
N GLN A 40 -0.04 11.54 -4.25
CA GLN A 40 -1.16 12.31 -4.80
C GLN A 40 -2.23 11.39 -5.39
N ALA A 41 -1.81 10.36 -6.12
CA ALA A 41 -2.73 9.38 -6.68
C ALA A 41 -3.52 8.68 -5.56
N HIS A 42 -2.85 8.27 -4.48
CA HIS A 42 -3.50 7.57 -3.37
C HIS A 42 -4.47 8.48 -2.61
N LEU A 43 -4.16 9.76 -2.46
CA LEU A 43 -5.08 10.72 -1.87
C LEU A 43 -6.33 10.87 -2.74
N GLU A 44 -6.17 10.85 -4.07
CA GLU A 44 -7.32 10.90 -4.98
C GLU A 44 -8.16 9.62 -4.89
N PHE A 45 -7.51 8.44 -4.84
CA PHE A 45 -8.23 7.18 -4.67
C PHE A 45 -9.02 7.16 -3.37
N ALA A 46 -8.45 7.71 -2.31
CA ALA A 46 -9.11 7.75 -0.99
C ALA A 46 -10.42 8.52 -1.00
N LYS A 47 -10.61 9.43 -1.96
CA LYS A 47 -11.87 10.17 -2.10
C LYS A 47 -12.99 9.32 -2.68
N GLU A 48 -12.64 8.19 -3.32
CA GLU A 48 -13.61 7.34 -4.00
C GLU A 48 -14.07 6.15 -3.17
N VAL A 49 -13.42 5.91 -2.02
CA VAL A 49 -13.71 4.75 -1.19
C VAL A 49 -13.74 5.16 0.28
N GLU A 50 -14.43 4.37 1.10
CA GLU A 50 -14.48 4.62 2.54
C GLU A 50 -13.16 4.23 3.20
N TYR A 51 -12.60 3.09 2.76
CA TYR A 51 -11.29 2.60 3.18
C TYR A 51 -10.75 1.72 2.08
N PHE A 52 -9.45 1.37 2.15
CA PHE A 52 -8.89 0.45 1.17
C PHE A 52 -7.80 -0.42 1.79
N PHE A 53 -7.43 -1.45 1.04
CA PHE A 53 -6.31 -2.32 1.37
C PHE A 53 -5.21 -2.07 0.34
N TYR A 54 -3.97 -1.97 0.79
CA TYR A 54 -2.83 -1.90 -0.12
C TYR A 54 -2.45 -3.30 -0.59
N TRP A 55 -2.12 -3.38 -1.86
CA TRP A 55 -1.49 -4.55 -2.46
C TRP A 55 -0.22 -4.04 -3.12
N ILE A 56 0.92 -4.25 -2.47
CA ILE A 56 2.18 -3.68 -2.90
C ILE A 56 3.09 -4.75 -3.46
N ASP A 57 3.42 -4.66 -4.76
CA ASP A 57 4.33 -5.56 -5.45
C ASP A 57 5.73 -4.98 -5.42
N LEU A 58 6.65 -5.67 -4.75
CA LEU A 58 8.02 -5.22 -4.54
C LEU A 58 9.07 -6.13 -5.20
N ILE A 59 8.64 -7.00 -6.12
CA ILE A 59 9.57 -7.96 -6.71
C ILE A 59 10.74 -7.29 -7.43
N GLU A 60 10.53 -6.12 -8.02
CA GLU A 60 11.56 -5.39 -8.77
C GLU A 60 12.08 -4.18 -8.03
N LEU A 61 11.73 -4.01 -6.76
CA LEU A 61 12.21 -2.89 -5.95
C LEU A 61 13.69 -3.06 -5.62
N GLU A 62 14.49 -2.03 -5.85
CA GLU A 62 15.91 -2.04 -5.50
C GLU A 62 16.18 -1.21 -4.25
N ASP A 63 15.57 -0.03 -4.13
CA ASP A 63 15.80 0.82 -2.97
C ASP A 63 14.68 1.82 -2.73
N LEU A 64 14.49 2.15 -1.44
CA LEU A 64 13.63 3.24 -0.99
C LEU A 64 14.50 4.16 -0.13
N PRO A 65 15.07 5.22 -0.72
CA PRO A 65 15.91 6.15 0.05
C PRO A 65 15.19 6.72 1.28
N ALA A 66 15.94 7.11 2.30
CA ALA A 66 15.37 7.59 3.56
C ALA A 66 14.37 8.73 3.38
N ALA A 67 14.67 9.69 2.49
CA ALA A 67 13.76 10.80 2.21
C ALA A 67 12.44 10.31 1.63
N VAL A 68 12.48 9.30 0.76
CA VAL A 68 11.30 8.69 0.16
C VAL A 68 10.48 7.98 1.24
N ARG A 69 11.14 7.22 2.12
CA ARG A 69 10.45 6.51 3.20
C ARG A 69 9.72 7.50 4.13
N ARG A 70 10.36 8.63 4.46
CA ARG A 70 9.73 9.66 5.30
C ARG A 70 8.50 10.27 4.64
N GLU A 71 8.62 10.59 3.34
CA GLU A 71 7.52 11.17 2.58
C GLU A 71 6.33 10.20 2.48
N ALA A 72 6.62 8.95 2.16
CA ALA A 72 5.60 7.90 2.04
C ALA A 72 4.92 7.65 3.39
N SER A 73 5.70 7.52 4.45
CA SER A 73 5.17 7.27 5.79
C SER A 73 4.25 8.40 6.26
N ALA A 74 4.64 9.65 5.99
CA ALA A 74 3.83 10.81 6.35
C ALA A 74 2.46 10.81 5.67
N THR A 75 2.40 10.31 4.43
CA THR A 75 1.15 10.23 3.68
C THR A 75 0.31 9.03 4.09
N VAL A 76 0.93 7.85 4.23
CA VAL A 76 0.21 6.62 4.56
C VAL A 76 -0.59 6.75 5.87
N LYS A 77 -0.03 7.42 6.87
CA LYS A 77 -0.73 7.57 8.14
C LYS A 77 -1.99 8.45 8.03
N LEU A 78 -2.14 9.20 6.95
CA LEU A 78 -3.32 10.03 6.69
C LEU A 78 -4.37 9.32 5.85
N LEU A 79 -4.03 8.15 5.29
CA LEU A 79 -4.91 7.42 4.37
C LEU A 79 -5.76 6.40 5.14
N PRO A 80 -6.95 6.08 4.64
CA PRO A 80 -7.85 5.11 5.30
C PRO A 80 -7.46 3.67 4.96
N VAL A 81 -6.20 3.30 5.21
CA VAL A 81 -5.69 1.96 4.93
C VAL A 81 -6.08 1.01 6.07
N ARG A 82 -6.71 -0.11 5.74
CA ARG A 82 -7.18 -1.09 6.72
C ARG A 82 -6.46 -2.43 6.60
N GLY A 83 -5.40 -2.49 5.83
CA GLY A 83 -4.55 -3.67 5.70
C GLY A 83 -3.60 -3.51 4.53
N THR A 84 -2.43 -4.14 4.62
CA THR A 84 -1.43 -4.08 3.57
C THR A 84 -0.89 -5.46 3.28
N VAL A 85 -1.03 -5.90 2.04
CA VAL A 85 -0.38 -7.12 1.55
C VAL A 85 0.87 -6.69 0.80
N VAL A 86 2.02 -7.22 1.22
CA VAL A 86 3.28 -7.03 0.51
C VAL A 86 3.51 -8.29 -0.31
N PHE A 87 3.46 -8.13 -1.62
CA PHE A 87 3.39 -9.23 -2.56
C PHE A 87 4.76 -9.51 -3.19
N ASN A 88 5.16 -10.80 -3.19
CA ASN A 88 6.39 -11.27 -3.84
C ASN A 88 7.65 -10.50 -3.44
N ALA A 89 7.77 -10.09 -2.18
CA ALA A 89 8.90 -9.27 -1.76
C ALA A 89 10.13 -10.13 -1.45
N PRO A 90 11.29 -9.85 -2.07
CA PRO A 90 12.56 -10.41 -1.63
C PRO A 90 12.85 -9.95 -0.20
N LEU A 91 13.73 -10.66 0.51
CA LEU A 91 14.03 -10.34 1.91
C LEU A 91 14.40 -8.87 2.13
N ARG A 92 15.22 -8.31 1.26
CA ARG A 92 15.65 -6.91 1.35
C ARG A 92 14.45 -5.96 1.27
N ALA A 93 13.54 -6.19 0.33
CA ALA A 93 12.35 -5.37 0.16
C ALA A 93 11.39 -5.54 1.33
N ARG A 94 11.31 -6.73 1.93
CA ARG A 94 10.48 -6.97 3.12
C ARG A 94 10.93 -6.11 4.29
N VAL A 95 12.24 -5.98 4.48
CA VAL A 95 12.80 -5.14 5.56
C VAL A 95 12.42 -3.69 5.34
N LEU A 96 12.60 -3.17 4.12
CA LEU A 96 12.26 -1.79 3.79
C LEU A 96 10.77 -1.52 3.99
N ALA A 97 9.92 -2.43 3.54
CA ALA A 97 8.47 -2.29 3.69
C ALA A 97 8.06 -2.27 5.15
N LYS A 98 8.64 -3.15 5.96
CA LYS A 98 8.35 -3.20 7.39
C LYS A 98 8.74 -1.91 8.10
N LEU A 99 9.91 -1.37 7.78
CA LEU A 99 10.36 -0.11 8.38
C LEU A 99 9.40 1.03 8.08
N LEU A 100 8.99 1.16 6.81
CA LEU A 100 8.09 2.22 6.39
C LEU A 100 6.72 2.09 7.04
N LEU A 101 6.13 0.89 6.99
CA LEU A 101 4.77 0.68 7.45
C LEU A 101 4.68 0.68 8.97
N THR A 102 5.71 0.21 9.66
CA THR A 102 5.76 0.28 11.12
C THR A 102 5.80 1.74 11.58
N ALA A 103 6.65 2.56 10.94
CA ALA A 103 6.73 3.97 11.27
C ALA A 103 5.39 4.68 11.02
N ALA A 104 4.73 4.39 9.90
CA ALA A 104 3.43 4.96 9.59
C ALA A 104 2.38 4.58 10.64
N ASN A 105 2.38 3.32 11.07
CA ASN A 105 1.38 2.83 12.03
C ASN A 105 1.61 3.36 13.45
N LEU A 106 2.86 3.61 13.85
CA LEU A 106 3.16 4.16 15.18
C LEU A 106 2.47 5.49 15.44
N PHE A 107 2.31 6.30 14.41
CA PHE A 107 1.72 7.63 14.53
C PHE A 107 0.29 7.70 14.04
N ARG A 108 -0.31 6.55 13.77
CA ARG A 108 -1.68 6.49 13.28
C ARG A 108 -2.66 6.76 14.41
N MET A 109 -3.54 7.73 14.18
CA MET A 109 -4.56 8.10 15.15
C MET A 109 -5.84 7.28 14.91
N GLY A 110 -6.50 6.90 16.00
CA GLY A 110 -7.79 6.21 15.91
C GLY A 110 -7.68 4.70 16.09
N PRO A 111 -8.83 4.02 16.12
CA PRO A 111 -8.90 2.58 16.41
C PRO A 111 -8.62 1.70 15.18
N GLU A 112 -8.60 2.27 13.99
CA GLU A 112 -8.36 1.50 12.79
C GLU A 112 -6.95 0.93 12.79
N LYS A 113 -6.85 -0.33 12.43
CA LYS A 113 -5.57 -1.01 12.32
C LYS A 113 -5.22 -1.20 10.85
N ASN A 114 -3.91 -1.20 10.59
CA ASN A 114 -3.38 -1.52 9.28
C ASN A 114 -2.43 -2.70 9.43
N PRO A 115 -2.97 -3.93 9.53
CA PRO A 115 -2.11 -5.12 9.61
C PRO A 115 -1.31 -5.27 8.33
N VAL A 116 -0.08 -5.77 8.48
CA VAL A 116 0.82 -5.97 7.35
C VAL A 116 1.14 -7.46 7.26
N SER A 117 0.92 -8.05 6.09
CA SER A 117 1.23 -9.46 5.85
C SER A 117 1.89 -9.62 4.49
N PHE A 118 2.69 -10.67 4.36
CA PHE A 118 3.38 -10.97 3.11
C PHE A 118 2.65 -12.11 2.41
N ALA A 119 2.55 -12.02 1.09
CA ALA A 119 1.94 -13.06 0.27
C ALA A 119 2.87 -13.42 -0.87
N ASP A 120 2.91 -14.71 -1.23
CA ASP A 120 3.78 -15.22 -2.29
C ASP A 120 3.05 -15.35 -3.63
N ASN A 121 1.73 -15.26 -3.62
CA ASN A 121 0.94 -15.36 -4.85
C ASN A 121 -0.39 -14.61 -4.71
N ASP A 122 -1.07 -14.48 -5.84
CA ASP A 122 -2.33 -13.75 -5.95
C ASP A 122 -3.42 -14.32 -5.02
N GLU A 123 -3.52 -15.64 -4.96
CA GLU A 123 -4.53 -16.31 -4.14
C GLU A 123 -4.36 -15.99 -2.66
N GLU A 124 -3.13 -16.09 -2.14
CA GLU A 124 -2.84 -15.77 -0.74
C GLU A 124 -3.19 -14.32 -0.42
N ALA A 125 -2.85 -13.40 -1.32
CA ALA A 125 -3.13 -11.98 -1.13
C ALA A 125 -4.64 -11.74 -1.03
N ARG A 126 -5.42 -12.36 -1.89
CA ARG A 126 -6.87 -12.20 -1.90
C ARG A 126 -7.53 -12.84 -0.67
N VAL A 127 -7.00 -13.95 -0.19
CA VAL A 127 -7.50 -14.60 1.04
C VAL A 127 -7.28 -13.67 2.24
N LEU A 128 -6.11 -13.05 2.34
CA LEU A 128 -5.82 -12.10 3.42
C LEU A 128 -6.78 -10.91 3.40
N ILE A 129 -7.00 -10.33 2.24
CA ILE A 129 -7.90 -9.18 2.10
C ILE A 129 -9.33 -9.57 2.43
N ALA A 130 -9.79 -10.72 1.98
CA ALA A 130 -11.13 -11.22 2.31
C ALA A 130 -11.31 -11.39 3.81
N LYS A 131 -10.29 -11.89 4.48
CA LYS A 131 -10.30 -12.05 5.94
C LYS A 131 -10.43 -10.69 6.64
N TRP A 132 -9.66 -9.71 6.20
CA TRP A 132 -9.70 -8.37 6.79
C TRP A 132 -11.04 -7.69 6.53
N ARG A 133 -11.62 -7.85 5.35
CA ARG A 133 -12.96 -7.33 5.05
C ARG A 133 -13.99 -7.91 6.01
N GLN A 134 -13.90 -9.21 6.26
CA GLN A 134 -14.83 -9.89 7.16
C GLN A 134 -14.68 -9.38 8.60
N GLN A 135 -13.44 -9.15 9.04
CA GLN A 135 -13.19 -8.62 10.38
C GLN A 135 -13.79 -7.22 10.55
N ILE A 136 -13.68 -6.38 9.52
CA ILE A 136 -14.24 -5.04 9.53
C ILE A 136 -15.78 -5.12 9.58
N ALA A 137 -16.38 -5.98 8.76
CA ALA A 137 -17.82 -6.16 8.73
C ALA A 137 -18.36 -6.67 10.07
N ASN A 138 -17.63 -7.57 10.73
CA ASN A 138 -18.04 -8.12 12.01
C ASN A 138 -17.91 -7.12 13.17
N ALA A 139 -17.04 -6.13 13.04
CA ALA A 139 -16.82 -5.11 14.05
C ALA A 139 -17.80 -3.94 13.96
N ALA A 140 -18.50 -3.85 12.85
CA ALA A 140 -19.44 -2.74 12.59
C ALA A 140 -20.74 -2.87 13.36
#